data_5adfa02402f7d0ecdccd7cdca1f66d05
#
_entry.id   5adfa02402f7d0ecdccd7cdca1f66d05
#
_cell.length_a   1.000
_cell.length_b   1.000
_cell.length_c   1.000
_cell.angle_alpha   90.00
_cell.angle_beta   90.00
_cell.angle_gamma   90.00
#
_symmetry.space_group_name_H-M   'P 1'
#
loop_
_entity.id
_entity.type
_entity.pdbx_description
1 polymer ?
#
loop_
_entity_poly.entity_id
_entity_poly.type
_entity_poly.pdbx_seq_one_letter_code
_entity_poly.pdbx_strand_id
1 'polypeptide(L)'
;GHVVVEGKVFKFDCHETRRAGVWTMLLEITDYEGSLIIRRSMPEREAVELNGKISNGMWLRVSGRMELSFDGKDMQLNPQDIMQMDHEERMDKAEEKRVELHLHTRMSNMDALTDTTTVVNRAIKWGMPAIAITDHGVAQSFPDAWHAGEGKIKILYGCEGYFLNNIDDRICVHGTQDGDFSTEICCFDIETTGLKVAHDAITEIGAVILKNGEIVDTFQTFVDPERRLSPEIIGLTGITDEMLRGAPKLEDALHAFLDFAGDRPLAAHNAEFDISFIRAGCKKCGIPFDPTYLDSLIFAQDLLPELSKFKLDIVADHLQLPQFNHHRASDDAVPVAQMLAKFFVMLEERGVTRLQQI
;
A
#
# COMPACT_ATOMS: atom_id res chain seq x y z
N GLY A 1 9.98 43.12 -4.17
CA GLY A 1 9.58 43.74 -5.45
C GLY A 1 8.11 44.12 -5.46
N HIS A 2 7.68 44.91 -6.45
CA HIS A 2 6.26 45.23 -6.68
C HIS A 2 5.65 44.11 -7.51
N VAL A 3 4.45 43.62 -7.08
CA VAL A 3 3.72 42.54 -7.73
C VAL A 3 2.24 42.90 -7.83
N VAL A 4 1.56 42.24 -8.77
CA VAL A 4 0.10 42.23 -8.88
C VAL A 4 -0.33 40.78 -8.76
N VAL A 5 -1.29 40.51 -7.90
CA VAL A 5 -1.83 39.18 -7.64
C VAL A 5 -3.35 39.19 -7.75
N GLU A 6 -3.91 38.06 -8.16
CA GLU A 6 -5.35 37.88 -8.24
C GLU A 6 -5.72 36.64 -7.44
N GLY A 7 -6.83 36.69 -6.71
CA GLY A 7 -7.25 35.55 -5.93
C GLY A 7 -8.63 35.76 -5.27
N LYS A 8 -9.20 34.62 -4.86
CA LYS A 8 -10.44 34.57 -4.10
C LYS A 8 -10.14 34.74 -2.61
N VAL A 9 -10.86 35.62 -1.97
CA VAL A 9 -10.79 35.83 -0.52
C VAL A 9 -11.37 34.60 0.19
N PHE A 10 -10.58 33.95 1.02
CA PHE A 10 -11.06 32.86 1.87
C PHE A 10 -11.04 33.23 3.35
N LYS A 11 -10.27 34.30 3.71
CA LYS A 11 -10.32 34.85 5.06
C LYS A 11 -10.05 36.36 5.00
N PHE A 12 -10.89 37.10 5.71
CA PHE A 12 -10.74 38.52 5.89
C PHE A 12 -10.98 38.87 7.36
N ASP A 13 -10.04 39.59 7.95
CA ASP A 13 -10.09 40.10 9.30
C ASP A 13 -9.55 41.53 9.35
N CYS A 14 -10.23 42.40 10.12
CA CYS A 14 -9.79 43.75 10.31
C CYS A 14 -10.05 44.17 11.75
N HIS A 15 -9.01 44.40 12.52
CA HIS A 15 -9.09 44.67 13.95
C HIS A 15 -8.16 45.80 14.38
N GLU A 16 -8.52 46.47 15.48
CA GLU A 16 -7.68 47.47 16.11
C GLU A 16 -6.45 46.82 16.78
N THR A 17 -5.29 47.43 16.57
CA THR A 17 -4.04 46.96 17.19
C THR A 17 -3.96 47.44 18.65
N ARG A 18 -2.93 47.02 19.38
CA ARG A 18 -2.67 47.53 20.74
C ARG A 18 -2.40 49.04 20.78
N ARG A 19 -2.09 49.67 19.64
CA ARG A 19 -1.93 51.12 19.49
C ARG A 19 -3.26 51.69 19.08
N ALA A 20 -3.86 52.52 19.94
CA ALA A 20 -5.18 53.16 19.69
C ALA A 20 -5.20 53.90 18.36
N GLY A 21 -6.29 53.73 17.62
CA GLY A 21 -6.55 54.35 16.31
C GLY A 21 -5.73 53.72 15.15
N VAL A 22 -4.97 52.66 15.38
CA VAL A 22 -4.27 51.91 14.33
C VAL A 22 -4.89 50.53 14.17
N TRP A 23 -5.41 50.27 13.00
CA TRP A 23 -6.05 49.03 12.63
C TRP A 23 -5.15 48.20 11.74
N THR A 24 -5.25 46.88 11.81
CA THR A 24 -4.58 45.95 10.89
C THR A 24 -5.62 45.20 10.10
N MET A 25 -5.49 45.25 8.79
CA MET A 25 -6.18 44.38 7.86
C MET A 25 -5.32 43.13 7.61
N LEU A 26 -5.93 41.96 7.73
CA LEU A 26 -5.42 40.68 7.32
C LEU A 26 -6.36 40.09 6.28
N LEU A 27 -5.85 39.90 5.08
CA LEU A 27 -6.61 39.36 3.95
C LEU A 27 -5.83 38.16 3.39
N GLU A 28 -6.48 37.03 3.33
CA GLU A 28 -5.90 35.80 2.77
C GLU A 28 -6.64 35.46 1.48
N ILE A 29 -5.90 35.38 0.38
CA ILE A 29 -6.43 35.06 -0.95
C ILE A 29 -5.78 33.81 -1.51
N THR A 30 -6.51 33.13 -2.41
CA THR A 30 -6.02 31.95 -3.14
C THR A 30 -6.49 31.98 -4.59
N ASP A 31 -5.66 31.51 -5.50
CA ASP A 31 -5.98 31.21 -6.89
C ASP A 31 -6.25 29.69 -7.12
N TYR A 32 -6.30 28.92 -6.02
CA TYR A 32 -6.37 27.45 -5.93
C TYR A 32 -5.08 26.69 -6.26
N GLU A 33 -4.03 27.36 -6.75
CA GLU A 33 -2.69 26.80 -6.91
C GLU A 33 -1.77 27.21 -5.75
N GLY A 34 -2.03 28.40 -5.20
CA GLY A 34 -1.32 28.93 -4.04
C GLY A 34 -2.19 29.84 -3.18
N SER A 35 -1.65 30.28 -2.07
CA SER A 35 -2.28 31.28 -1.19
C SER A 35 -1.30 32.35 -0.75
N LEU A 36 -1.82 33.55 -0.50
CA LEU A 36 -1.00 34.69 -0.12
C LEU A 36 -1.67 35.49 1.00
N ILE A 37 -0.87 35.87 1.99
CA ILE A 37 -1.27 36.78 3.05
C ILE A 37 -1.01 38.22 2.60
N ILE A 38 -2.04 39.05 2.71
CA ILE A 38 -2.00 40.48 2.43
C ILE A 38 -2.25 41.17 3.75
N ARG A 39 -1.32 42.05 4.15
CA ARG A 39 -1.39 42.71 5.44
C ARG A 39 -1.07 44.18 5.29
N ARG A 40 -1.88 45.06 5.91
CA ARG A 40 -1.65 46.48 5.95
C ARG A 40 -2.13 47.07 7.26
N SER A 41 -1.34 47.93 7.86
CA SER A 41 -1.76 48.81 8.96
C SER A 41 -2.31 50.12 8.42
N MET A 42 -3.42 50.61 8.97
CA MET A 42 -4.14 51.77 8.47
C MET A 42 -4.91 52.49 9.59
N PRO A 43 -5.31 53.75 9.37
CA PRO A 43 -6.18 54.46 10.29
C PRO A 43 -7.62 53.81 10.33
N GLU A 44 -8.33 54.00 11.44
CA GLU A 44 -9.68 53.48 11.64
C GLU A 44 -10.65 53.77 10.47
N ARG A 45 -10.62 54.99 9.94
CA ARG A 45 -11.50 55.38 8.83
C ARG A 45 -11.34 54.49 7.61
N GLU A 46 -10.13 54.16 7.21
CA GLU A 46 -9.83 53.26 6.09
C GLU A 46 -10.24 51.82 6.42
N ALA A 47 -10.02 51.39 7.65
CA ALA A 47 -10.38 50.05 8.11
C ALA A 47 -11.88 49.81 8.05
N VAL A 48 -12.68 50.75 8.52
CA VAL A 48 -14.15 50.70 8.48
C VAL A 48 -14.68 50.65 7.04
N GLU A 49 -14.09 51.45 6.14
CA GLU A 49 -14.47 51.45 4.73
C GLU A 49 -14.17 50.09 4.05
N LEU A 50 -13.01 49.52 4.29
CA LEU A 50 -12.64 48.22 3.73
C LEU A 50 -13.44 47.06 4.32
N ASN A 51 -13.74 47.11 5.62
CA ASN A 51 -14.55 46.09 6.30
C ASN A 51 -15.97 46.01 5.76
N GLY A 52 -16.51 47.12 5.21
CA GLY A 52 -17.82 47.13 4.53
C GLY A 52 -17.77 46.70 3.06
N LYS A 53 -16.59 46.64 2.45
CA LYS A 53 -16.41 46.36 1.01
C LYS A 53 -15.86 44.98 0.69
N ILE A 54 -15.09 44.36 1.59
CA ILE A 54 -14.44 43.08 1.37
C ILE A 54 -15.16 41.97 2.17
N SER A 55 -15.46 40.87 1.51
CA SER A 55 -16.04 39.70 2.14
C SER A 55 -15.43 38.39 1.58
N ASN A 56 -15.55 37.31 2.36
CA ASN A 56 -15.13 35.99 1.90
C ASN A 56 -15.90 35.60 0.63
N GLY A 57 -15.20 35.02 -0.32
CA GLY A 57 -15.73 34.57 -1.60
C GLY A 57 -15.54 35.56 -2.74
N MET A 58 -15.23 36.84 -2.46
CA MET A 58 -14.94 37.85 -3.50
C MET A 58 -13.64 37.55 -4.21
N TRP A 59 -13.55 37.84 -5.50
CA TRP A 59 -12.30 37.84 -6.24
C TRP A 59 -11.71 39.26 -6.26
N LEU A 60 -10.46 39.35 -5.91
CA LEU A 60 -9.71 40.63 -5.84
C LEU A 60 -8.45 40.55 -6.68
N ARG A 61 -8.12 41.68 -7.29
CA ARG A 61 -6.79 42.00 -7.83
C ARG A 61 -6.13 42.95 -6.86
N VAL A 62 -4.96 42.59 -6.38
CA VAL A 62 -4.21 43.37 -5.39
C VAL A 62 -2.84 43.67 -5.93
N SER A 63 -2.48 44.95 -5.97
CA SER A 63 -1.13 45.40 -6.30
C SER A 63 -0.43 45.87 -5.02
N GLY A 64 0.88 45.61 -4.93
CA GLY A 64 1.63 46.01 -3.75
C GLY A 64 3.07 45.51 -3.75
N ARG A 65 3.70 45.65 -2.59
CA ARG A 65 5.10 45.22 -2.40
C ARG A 65 5.19 43.99 -1.53
N MET A 66 5.94 42.99 -2.03
CA MET A 66 6.27 41.82 -1.23
C MET A 66 7.33 42.17 -0.18
N GLU A 67 7.06 41.81 1.06
CA GLU A 67 7.92 42.04 2.22
C GLU A 67 7.89 40.82 3.15
N LEU A 68 8.89 40.71 4.02
CA LEU A 68 8.89 39.69 5.07
C LEU A 68 7.88 40.08 6.18
N SER A 69 7.21 39.12 6.75
CA SER A 69 6.42 39.31 7.96
C SER A 69 7.27 39.83 9.12
N PHE A 70 6.64 40.39 10.13
CA PHE A 70 7.37 41.00 11.27
C PHE A 70 8.28 40.00 11.99
N ASP A 71 7.94 38.74 12.01
CA ASP A 71 8.72 37.63 12.60
C ASP A 71 9.75 37.04 11.63
N GLY A 72 9.81 37.55 10.39
CA GLY A 72 10.78 37.16 9.37
C GLY A 72 10.57 35.74 8.77
N LYS A 73 9.43 35.08 9.06
CA LYS A 73 9.21 33.71 8.64
C LYS A 73 8.50 33.58 7.29
N ASP A 74 7.54 34.46 7.03
CA ASP A 74 6.67 34.36 5.87
C ASP A 74 6.78 35.59 4.96
N MET A 75 6.54 35.39 3.68
CA MET A 75 6.37 36.49 2.73
C MET A 75 4.92 36.94 2.73
N GLN A 76 4.71 38.24 2.85
CA GLN A 76 3.38 38.88 2.80
C GLN A 76 3.36 40.01 1.79
N LEU A 77 2.18 40.33 1.28
CA LEU A 77 1.97 41.46 0.41
C LEU A 77 1.45 42.66 1.22
N ASN A 78 2.18 43.78 1.14
CA ASN A 78 1.73 45.09 1.62
C ASN A 78 0.99 45.77 0.46
N PRO A 79 -0.34 45.89 0.50
CA PRO A 79 -1.14 46.33 -0.64
C PRO A 79 -1.02 47.86 -0.80
N GLN A 80 -0.95 48.30 -2.07
CA GLN A 80 -1.07 49.70 -2.48
C GLN A 80 -2.46 49.96 -3.05
N ASP A 81 -2.99 48.96 -3.80
CA ASP A 81 -4.33 49.06 -4.40
C ASP A 81 -5.04 47.71 -4.33
N ILE A 82 -6.33 47.72 -4.08
CA ILE A 82 -7.22 46.56 -3.98
C ILE A 82 -8.46 46.82 -4.83
N MET A 83 -8.68 46.00 -5.85
CA MET A 83 -9.79 46.10 -6.76
C MET A 83 -10.61 44.81 -6.72
N GLN A 84 -11.94 44.96 -6.63
CA GLN A 84 -12.81 43.83 -6.91
C GLN A 84 -12.77 43.50 -8.40
N MET A 85 -12.74 42.23 -8.72
CA MET A 85 -12.78 41.75 -10.10
C MET A 85 -13.92 40.73 -10.28
N ASP A 86 -14.44 40.70 -11.50
CA ASP A 86 -15.32 39.64 -11.91
C ASP A 86 -14.45 38.41 -12.24
N HIS A 87 -14.83 37.26 -11.72
CA HIS A 87 -14.20 35.98 -12.02
C HIS A 87 -15.21 35.06 -12.66
N GLU A 88 -14.92 34.64 -13.88
CA GLU A 88 -15.70 33.60 -14.54
C GLU A 88 -15.40 32.26 -13.89
N GLU A 89 -16.37 31.70 -13.20
CA GLU A 89 -16.23 30.34 -12.69
C GLU A 89 -16.13 29.34 -13.83
N ARG A 90 -15.28 28.34 -13.62
CA ARG A 90 -15.18 27.23 -14.54
C ARG A 90 -16.51 26.48 -14.61
N MET A 91 -17.12 26.48 -15.80
CA MET A 91 -18.40 25.83 -16.09
C MET A 91 -18.17 24.68 -17.07
N ASP A 92 -18.95 23.62 -16.93
CA ASP A 92 -19.07 22.61 -17.98
C ASP A 92 -19.84 23.20 -19.17
N LYS A 93 -19.20 23.27 -20.35
CA LYS A 93 -19.78 23.81 -21.59
C LYS A 93 -20.19 22.72 -22.58
N ALA A 94 -20.07 21.43 -22.21
CA ALA A 94 -20.48 20.33 -23.06
C ALA A 94 -21.99 20.34 -23.30
N GLU A 95 -22.42 20.07 -24.53
CA GLU A 95 -23.87 19.93 -24.87
C GLU A 95 -24.47 18.75 -24.13
N GLU A 96 -23.81 17.58 -24.19
CA GLU A 96 -24.17 16.39 -23.44
C GLU A 96 -23.36 16.34 -22.15
N LYS A 97 -24.07 16.35 -21.01
CA LYS A 97 -23.47 16.37 -19.70
C LYS A 97 -23.03 14.98 -19.26
N ARG A 98 -21.80 14.88 -18.79
CA ARG A 98 -21.29 13.67 -18.16
C ARG A 98 -22.01 13.42 -16.83
N VAL A 99 -22.25 12.15 -16.52
CA VAL A 99 -22.60 11.70 -15.17
C VAL A 99 -21.31 11.18 -14.50
N GLU A 100 -20.95 11.74 -13.36
CA GLU A 100 -19.85 11.21 -12.56
C GLU A 100 -20.34 9.97 -11.81
N LEU A 101 -19.70 8.84 -12.06
CA LEU A 101 -20.08 7.55 -11.50
C LEU A 101 -19.11 7.02 -10.42
N HIS A 102 -17.94 7.64 -10.27
CA HIS A 102 -16.92 7.26 -9.30
C HIS A 102 -16.37 8.51 -8.61
N LEU A 103 -16.88 8.79 -7.42
CA LEU A 103 -16.54 10.00 -6.68
C LEU A 103 -16.39 9.71 -5.20
N HIS A 104 -15.24 10.14 -4.67
CA HIS A 104 -14.95 10.09 -3.24
C HIS A 104 -15.10 11.45 -2.60
N THR A 105 -15.76 11.48 -1.46
CA THR A 105 -15.87 12.66 -0.61
C THR A 105 -14.85 12.61 0.53
N ARG A 106 -14.77 13.65 1.35
CA ARG A 106 -13.93 13.66 2.57
C ARG A 106 -14.26 12.54 3.57
N MET A 107 -15.34 11.77 3.34
CA MET A 107 -15.65 10.58 4.14
C MET A 107 -14.80 9.37 3.75
N SER A 108 -14.21 9.37 2.53
CA SER A 108 -13.13 8.47 2.14
C SER A 108 -11.83 8.92 2.81
N ASN A 109 -11.62 8.43 4.03
CA ASN A 109 -10.55 8.89 4.90
C ASN A 109 -9.16 8.67 4.27
N MET A 110 -8.28 9.67 4.35
CA MET A 110 -6.93 9.71 3.75
C MET A 110 -6.88 9.65 2.20
N ASP A 111 -8.02 9.76 1.52
CA ASP A 111 -8.11 9.69 0.06
C ASP A 111 -8.64 10.98 -0.56
N ALA A 112 -9.75 11.53 -0.06
CA ALA A 112 -10.37 12.72 -0.64
C ALA A 112 -10.61 13.84 0.36
N LEU A 113 -10.65 15.08 -0.17
CA LEU A 113 -10.87 16.31 0.61
C LEU A 113 -12.20 17.00 0.27
N THR A 114 -12.89 16.54 -0.77
CA THR A 114 -14.07 17.20 -1.31
C THR A 114 -15.26 17.07 -0.36
N ASP A 115 -15.86 18.19 -0.02
CA ASP A 115 -17.11 18.22 0.76
C ASP A 115 -18.30 17.76 -0.09
N THR A 116 -19.14 16.90 0.47
CA THR A 116 -20.28 16.28 -0.21
C THR A 116 -21.27 17.32 -0.75
N THR A 117 -21.68 18.27 0.09
CA THR A 117 -22.61 19.32 -0.29
C THR A 117 -22.03 20.20 -1.40
N THR A 118 -20.76 20.53 -1.31
CA THR A 118 -20.06 21.35 -2.29
C THR A 118 -20.01 20.69 -3.66
N VAL A 119 -19.69 19.40 -3.74
CA VAL A 119 -19.59 18.69 -5.03
C VAL A 119 -20.95 18.47 -5.66
N VAL A 120 -21.99 18.14 -4.88
CA VAL A 120 -23.37 18.00 -5.37
C VAL A 120 -23.87 19.34 -5.92
N ASN A 121 -23.67 20.44 -5.21
CA ASN A 121 -24.06 21.78 -5.68
C ASN A 121 -23.29 22.16 -6.96
N ARG A 122 -22.04 21.73 -7.11
CA ARG A 122 -21.27 21.95 -8.35
C ARG A 122 -21.88 21.18 -9.52
N ALA A 123 -22.27 19.92 -9.32
CA ALA A 123 -22.92 19.10 -10.34
C ALA A 123 -24.28 19.72 -10.77
N ILE A 124 -25.08 20.22 -9.82
CA ILE A 124 -26.31 20.94 -10.09
C ILE A 124 -26.05 22.20 -10.94
N LYS A 125 -25.06 22.99 -10.54
CA LYS A 125 -24.69 24.24 -11.25
C LYS A 125 -24.20 23.96 -12.68
N TRP A 126 -23.54 22.83 -12.90
CA TRP A 126 -23.09 22.42 -14.23
C TRP A 126 -24.18 21.77 -15.09
N GLY A 127 -25.39 21.55 -14.52
CA GLY A 127 -26.50 20.94 -15.23
C GLY A 127 -26.36 19.44 -15.44
N MET A 128 -25.59 18.76 -14.61
CA MET A 128 -25.46 17.29 -14.65
C MET A 128 -26.81 16.64 -14.30
N PRO A 129 -27.27 15.59 -15.01
CA PRO A 129 -28.52 14.91 -14.70
C PRO A 129 -28.46 14.03 -13.45
N ALA A 130 -27.27 13.56 -13.11
CA ALA A 130 -27.02 12.73 -11.95
C ALA A 130 -25.56 12.84 -11.48
N ILE A 131 -25.31 12.42 -10.25
CA ILE A 131 -23.95 12.24 -9.68
C ILE A 131 -23.97 11.04 -8.75
N ALA A 132 -22.94 10.20 -8.82
CA ALA A 132 -22.73 9.13 -7.85
C ALA A 132 -21.88 9.62 -6.66
N ILE A 133 -22.13 9.01 -5.52
CA ILE A 133 -21.28 9.10 -4.34
C ILE A 133 -20.82 7.69 -4.02
N THR A 134 -19.51 7.43 -4.07
CA THR A 134 -18.92 6.09 -3.99
C THR A 134 -17.72 6.07 -3.06
N ASP A 135 -17.92 6.52 -1.84
CA ASP A 135 -16.87 6.53 -0.82
C ASP A 135 -16.35 5.12 -0.49
N HIS A 136 -15.10 5.00 -0.07
CA HIS A 136 -14.45 3.74 0.32
C HIS A 136 -15.11 3.11 1.54
N GLY A 137 -15.85 2.01 1.34
CA GLY A 137 -16.41 1.18 2.39
C GLY A 137 -17.41 1.86 3.33
N VAL A 138 -17.86 3.09 3.03
CA VAL A 138 -18.68 3.91 3.93
C VAL A 138 -19.86 4.58 3.23
N ALA A 139 -20.89 4.94 4.00
CA ALA A 139 -22.10 5.60 3.54
C ALA A 139 -22.40 6.94 4.26
N GLN A 140 -21.44 7.49 4.99
CA GLN A 140 -21.64 8.67 5.85
C GLN A 140 -21.99 9.95 5.06
N SER A 141 -21.58 10.04 3.81
CA SER A 141 -21.90 11.17 2.91
C SER A 141 -23.34 11.17 2.37
N PHE A 142 -24.07 10.05 2.48
CA PHE A 142 -25.41 9.91 1.85
C PHE A 142 -26.44 10.92 2.35
N PRO A 143 -26.58 11.19 3.66
CA PRO A 143 -27.52 12.20 4.13
C PRO A 143 -27.23 13.59 3.58
N ASP A 144 -25.95 14.00 3.56
CA ASP A 144 -25.55 15.31 3.02
C ASP A 144 -25.79 15.40 1.52
N ALA A 145 -25.52 14.33 0.77
CA ALA A 145 -25.78 14.25 -0.66
C ALA A 145 -27.29 14.34 -0.95
N TRP A 146 -28.12 13.63 -0.17
CA TRP A 146 -29.56 13.66 -0.30
C TRP A 146 -30.11 15.07 -0.07
N HIS A 147 -29.73 15.70 1.04
CA HIS A 147 -30.20 17.08 1.35
C HIS A 147 -29.76 18.10 0.30
N ALA A 148 -28.53 18.02 -0.20
CA ALA A 148 -28.05 18.94 -1.23
C ALA A 148 -28.74 18.72 -2.58
N GLY A 149 -29.03 17.46 -2.92
CA GLY A 149 -29.53 17.04 -4.22
C GLY A 149 -31.05 17.01 -4.34
N GLU A 150 -31.80 17.10 -3.24
CA GLU A 150 -33.25 16.89 -3.18
C GLU A 150 -34.00 17.75 -4.21
N GLY A 151 -34.73 17.09 -5.11
CA GLY A 151 -35.53 17.73 -6.17
C GLY A 151 -34.71 18.46 -7.26
N LYS A 152 -33.37 18.42 -7.22
CA LYS A 152 -32.51 19.20 -8.14
C LYS A 152 -31.66 18.32 -9.03
N ILE A 153 -31.16 17.19 -8.52
CA ILE A 153 -30.30 16.25 -9.24
C ILE A 153 -30.53 14.83 -8.72
N LYS A 154 -30.40 13.84 -9.59
CA LYS A 154 -30.43 12.41 -9.16
C LYS A 154 -29.13 12.05 -8.48
N ILE A 155 -29.20 11.59 -7.22
CA ILE A 155 -28.05 11.02 -6.50
C ILE A 155 -28.06 9.49 -6.71
N LEU A 156 -26.91 8.96 -7.13
CA LEU A 156 -26.65 7.54 -7.21
C LEU A 156 -25.81 7.16 -5.98
N TYR A 157 -26.38 6.34 -5.12
CA TYR A 157 -25.70 5.89 -3.90
C TYR A 157 -24.93 4.60 -4.18
N GLY A 158 -23.65 4.62 -3.95
CA GLY A 158 -22.74 3.51 -4.13
C GLY A 158 -21.69 3.47 -3.02
N CYS A 159 -20.92 2.43 -3.02
CA CYS A 159 -19.81 2.25 -2.10
C CYS A 159 -18.69 1.52 -2.85
N GLU A 160 -17.48 2.01 -2.74
CA GLU A 160 -16.33 1.27 -3.25
C GLU A 160 -15.97 0.17 -2.27
N GLY A 161 -16.26 -1.06 -2.67
CA GLY A 161 -16.00 -2.26 -1.87
C GLY A 161 -14.61 -2.81 -2.14
N TYR A 162 -13.95 -3.31 -1.10
CA TYR A 162 -12.73 -4.08 -1.23
C TYR A 162 -13.11 -5.55 -1.43
N PHE A 163 -12.83 -6.06 -2.61
CA PHE A 163 -13.02 -7.47 -2.93
C PHE A 163 -11.69 -8.20 -2.82
N LEU A 164 -11.63 -9.18 -1.92
CA LEU A 164 -10.53 -10.13 -1.84
C LEU A 164 -11.00 -11.42 -2.50
N ASN A 165 -10.43 -11.74 -3.64
CA ASN A 165 -10.63 -13.06 -4.26
C ASN A 165 -9.72 -14.07 -3.55
N ASN A 166 -10.21 -14.67 -2.48
CA ASN A 166 -9.46 -15.68 -1.73
C ASN A 166 -9.71 -17.12 -2.24
N ILE A 167 -10.41 -17.28 -3.36
CA ILE A 167 -10.59 -18.58 -4.00
C ILE A 167 -9.43 -18.86 -4.94
N ASP A 168 -9.08 -17.89 -5.81
CA ASP A 168 -7.99 -18.07 -6.76
C ASP A 168 -6.59 -17.94 -6.10
N ASP A 169 -6.50 -17.22 -4.98
CA ASP A 169 -5.25 -17.05 -4.22
C ASP A 169 -4.93 -18.24 -3.30
N ARG A 170 -5.85 -19.21 -3.16
CA ARG A 170 -5.67 -20.41 -2.35
C ARG A 170 -5.30 -21.63 -3.18
N ILE A 171 -4.35 -21.47 -4.08
CA ILE A 171 -3.80 -22.57 -4.85
C ILE A 171 -2.70 -23.22 -4.02
N CYS A 172 -2.93 -24.48 -3.60
CA CYS A 172 -1.93 -25.23 -2.84
C CYS A 172 -0.80 -25.76 -3.72
N VAL A 173 -1.09 -26.08 -4.99
CA VAL A 173 -0.15 -26.67 -5.94
C VAL A 173 -0.08 -25.80 -7.18
N HIS A 174 1.08 -25.25 -7.45
CA HIS A 174 1.36 -24.44 -8.62
C HIS A 174 2.19 -25.25 -9.63
N GLY A 175 1.88 -25.10 -10.92
CA GLY A 175 2.57 -25.82 -12.00
C GLY A 175 1.74 -26.98 -12.54
N THR A 176 2.36 -27.82 -13.36
CA THR A 176 1.64 -28.84 -14.16
C THR A 176 2.03 -30.28 -13.84
N GLN A 177 3.05 -30.49 -13.01
CA GLN A 177 3.48 -31.83 -12.65
C GLN A 177 2.45 -32.49 -11.73
N ASP A 178 2.03 -33.69 -12.07
CA ASP A 178 1.11 -34.50 -11.28
C ASP A 178 1.84 -35.70 -10.69
N GLY A 179 1.33 -36.21 -9.59
CA GLY A 179 1.84 -37.40 -8.89
C GLY A 179 0.89 -37.77 -7.76
N ASP A 180 1.01 -39.00 -7.29
CA ASP A 180 0.39 -39.40 -6.03
C ASP A 180 1.26 -38.96 -4.84
N PHE A 181 0.78 -39.16 -3.62
CA PHE A 181 1.48 -38.72 -2.41
C PHE A 181 2.71 -39.57 -2.03
N SER A 182 3.06 -40.59 -2.85
CA SER A 182 4.33 -41.29 -2.80
C SER A 182 5.43 -40.61 -3.62
N THR A 183 5.09 -39.63 -4.45
CA THR A 183 6.03 -38.82 -5.24
C THR A 183 7.04 -38.15 -4.33
N GLU A 184 8.32 -38.23 -4.71
CA GLU A 184 9.36 -37.48 -3.99
C GLU A 184 9.17 -35.97 -4.14
N ILE A 185 9.21 -35.26 -3.03
CA ILE A 185 9.05 -33.80 -2.97
C ILE A 185 10.28 -33.19 -2.31
N CYS A 186 10.84 -32.15 -2.90
CA CYS A 186 11.92 -31.36 -2.31
C CYS A 186 11.31 -30.22 -1.48
N CYS A 187 11.26 -30.43 -0.16
CA CYS A 187 10.85 -29.39 0.78
C CYS A 187 12.05 -28.52 1.10
N PHE A 188 11.89 -27.18 1.00
CA PHE A 188 13.01 -26.27 1.18
C PHE A 188 12.59 -24.98 1.87
N ASP A 189 13.57 -24.26 2.37
CA ASP A 189 13.46 -22.94 2.96
C ASP A 189 14.72 -22.13 2.65
N ILE A 190 14.62 -20.80 2.66
CA ILE A 190 15.75 -19.91 2.44
C ILE A 190 15.86 -18.85 3.52
N GLU A 191 17.10 -18.49 3.87
CA GLU A 191 17.39 -17.30 4.63
C GLU A 191 17.89 -16.19 3.73
N THR A 192 17.52 -14.95 4.04
CA THR A 192 17.81 -13.79 3.19
C THR A 192 18.26 -12.56 3.98
N THR A 193 18.85 -11.59 3.30
CA THR A 193 19.25 -10.31 3.92
C THR A 193 18.07 -9.37 4.17
N GLY A 194 16.84 -9.75 3.79
CA GLY A 194 15.60 -8.99 3.95
C GLY A 194 14.49 -9.53 3.07
N LEU A 195 13.34 -8.84 3.04
CA LEU A 195 12.11 -9.37 2.43
C LEU A 195 11.89 -8.96 0.96
N LYS A 196 12.75 -8.12 0.40
CA LYS A 196 12.53 -7.53 -0.93
C LYS A 196 13.36 -8.22 -1.99
N VAL A 197 12.76 -9.10 -2.79
CA VAL A 197 13.39 -9.86 -3.87
C VAL A 197 14.28 -9.00 -4.80
N ALA A 198 13.88 -7.75 -5.08
CA ALA A 198 14.64 -6.85 -5.95
C ALA A 198 15.92 -6.28 -5.32
N HIS A 199 16.06 -6.35 -4.00
CA HIS A 199 17.12 -5.65 -3.26
C HIS A 199 17.89 -6.55 -2.31
N ASP A 200 17.29 -7.63 -1.87
CA ASP A 200 17.86 -8.53 -0.87
C ASP A 200 18.46 -9.79 -1.53
N ALA A 201 19.30 -10.47 -0.81
CA ALA A 201 20.06 -11.61 -1.30
C ALA A 201 19.83 -12.84 -0.42
N ILE A 202 19.90 -14.02 -1.02
CA ILE A 202 19.87 -15.29 -0.30
C ILE A 202 21.18 -15.44 0.49
N THR A 203 21.10 -15.95 1.71
CA THR A 203 22.24 -16.23 2.62
C THR A 203 22.38 -17.69 2.97
N GLU A 204 21.30 -18.46 2.93
CA GLU A 204 21.28 -19.91 3.14
C GLU A 204 20.17 -20.55 2.32
N ILE A 205 20.36 -21.77 1.85
CA ILE A 205 19.34 -22.64 1.26
C ILE A 205 19.41 -23.96 2.01
N GLY A 206 18.30 -24.38 2.61
CA GLY A 206 18.12 -25.67 3.24
C GLY A 206 17.04 -26.48 2.54
N ALA A 207 17.25 -27.77 2.33
CA ALA A 207 16.26 -28.61 1.69
C ALA A 207 16.32 -30.07 2.20
N VAL A 208 15.18 -30.74 2.11
CA VAL A 208 15.06 -32.17 2.40
C VAL A 208 14.18 -32.84 1.35
N ILE A 209 14.45 -34.11 1.07
CA ILE A 209 13.59 -34.93 0.20
C ILE A 209 12.60 -35.72 1.05
N LEU A 210 11.31 -35.42 0.87
CA LEU A 210 10.22 -36.20 1.44
C LEU A 210 9.85 -37.33 0.46
N LYS A 211 9.79 -38.57 0.97
CA LYS A 211 9.35 -39.74 0.23
C LYS A 211 8.53 -40.66 1.14
N ASN A 212 7.30 -41.00 0.75
CA ASN A 212 6.42 -41.87 1.53
C ASN A 212 6.28 -41.47 3.01
N GLY A 213 6.23 -40.16 3.29
CA GLY A 213 6.10 -39.64 4.65
C GLY A 213 7.41 -39.57 5.46
N GLU A 214 8.54 -39.98 4.88
CA GLU A 214 9.85 -39.99 5.53
C GLU A 214 10.83 -39.07 4.81
N ILE A 215 11.74 -38.42 5.56
CA ILE A 215 12.84 -37.64 5.00
C ILE A 215 13.97 -38.62 4.65
N VAL A 216 14.34 -38.66 3.37
CA VAL A 216 15.31 -39.61 2.84
C VAL A 216 16.67 -38.98 2.46
N ASP A 217 16.72 -37.67 2.26
CA ASP A 217 17.94 -36.92 1.96
C ASP A 217 17.87 -35.49 2.45
N THR A 218 19.04 -34.86 2.65
CA THR A 218 19.14 -33.49 3.17
C THR A 218 20.21 -32.69 2.43
N PHE A 219 19.95 -31.41 2.24
CA PHE A 219 20.84 -30.45 1.60
C PHE A 219 20.90 -29.17 2.41
N GLN A 220 22.07 -28.57 2.47
CA GLN A 220 22.28 -27.26 3.06
C GLN A 220 23.45 -26.55 2.40
N THR A 221 23.31 -25.30 2.08
CA THR A 221 24.44 -24.46 1.64
C THR A 221 24.24 -23.03 2.11
N PHE A 222 25.32 -22.41 2.58
CA PHE A 222 25.38 -20.97 2.69
C PHE A 222 25.56 -20.33 1.31
N VAL A 223 25.20 -19.06 1.18
CA VAL A 223 25.37 -18.27 -0.03
C VAL A 223 26.04 -16.96 0.35
N ASP A 224 27.11 -16.58 -0.34
CA ASP A 224 27.73 -15.27 -0.15
C ASP A 224 26.83 -14.17 -0.75
N PRO A 225 26.21 -13.32 0.08
CA PRO A 225 25.30 -12.27 -0.40
C PRO A 225 26.05 -11.08 -1.01
N GLU A 226 27.38 -11.10 -1.05
CA GLU A 226 28.28 -10.03 -1.52
C GLU A 226 28.10 -8.68 -0.79
N ARG A 227 27.56 -8.77 0.42
CA ARG A 227 27.34 -7.61 1.32
C ARG A 227 27.42 -8.05 2.78
N ARG A 228 27.62 -7.10 3.68
CA ARG A 228 27.54 -7.35 5.11
C ARG A 228 26.10 -7.51 5.56
N LEU A 229 25.89 -8.38 6.52
CA LEU A 229 24.60 -8.56 7.17
C LEU A 229 24.33 -7.43 8.16
N SER A 230 23.09 -7.00 8.25
CA SER A 230 22.67 -6.07 9.30
C SER A 230 22.61 -6.79 10.67
N PRO A 231 22.82 -6.06 11.78
CA PRO A 231 22.68 -6.66 13.12
C PRO A 231 21.29 -7.27 13.36
N GLU A 232 20.26 -6.75 12.71
CA GLU A 232 18.89 -7.25 12.78
C GLU A 232 18.79 -8.65 12.14
N ILE A 233 19.34 -8.83 10.94
CA ILE A 233 19.36 -10.13 10.25
C ILE A 233 20.20 -11.15 11.01
N ILE A 234 21.38 -10.76 11.52
CA ILE A 234 22.21 -11.63 12.37
C ILE A 234 21.43 -12.06 13.62
N GLY A 235 20.71 -11.14 14.25
CA GLY A 235 19.88 -11.43 15.43
C GLY A 235 18.70 -12.35 15.12
N LEU A 236 18.13 -12.28 13.91
CA LEU A 236 16.99 -13.06 13.49
C LEU A 236 17.42 -14.49 13.08
N THR A 237 18.40 -14.61 12.18
CA THR A 237 18.79 -15.90 11.56
C THR A 237 19.92 -16.60 12.27
N GLY A 238 20.67 -15.88 13.11
CA GLY A 238 21.90 -16.36 13.71
C GLY A 238 23.07 -16.52 12.73
N ILE A 239 22.86 -16.21 11.45
CA ILE A 239 23.90 -16.26 10.42
C ILE A 239 24.79 -15.03 10.56
N THR A 240 26.10 -15.23 10.58
CA THR A 240 27.07 -14.15 10.71
C THR A 240 27.92 -13.99 9.44
N ASP A 241 28.50 -12.79 9.25
CA ASP A 241 29.45 -12.56 8.14
C ASP A 241 30.62 -13.56 8.13
N GLU A 242 30.98 -14.08 9.30
CA GLU A 242 32.05 -15.10 9.40
C GLU A 242 31.64 -16.45 8.86
N MET A 243 30.38 -16.85 9.08
CA MET A 243 29.84 -18.12 8.55
C MET A 243 29.72 -18.06 7.02
N LEU A 244 29.47 -16.88 6.47
CA LEU A 244 29.36 -16.66 5.02
C LEU A 244 30.71 -16.48 4.33
N ARG A 245 31.83 -16.42 5.10
CA ARG A 245 33.16 -16.25 4.52
C ARG A 245 33.58 -17.47 3.77
N GLY A 246 33.73 -17.35 2.45
CA GLY A 246 34.09 -18.47 1.56
C GLY A 246 32.91 -19.34 1.16
N ALA A 247 31.68 -18.94 1.50
CA ALA A 247 30.48 -19.57 0.98
C ALA A 247 30.43 -19.43 -0.57
N PRO A 248 29.77 -20.37 -1.28
CA PRO A 248 29.61 -20.30 -2.70
C PRO A 248 28.84 -19.03 -3.10
N LYS A 249 29.10 -18.57 -4.32
CA LYS A 249 28.32 -17.51 -4.94
C LYS A 249 26.93 -18.00 -5.30
N LEU A 250 26.00 -17.06 -5.52
CA LEU A 250 24.62 -17.38 -5.82
C LEU A 250 24.47 -18.40 -6.95
N GLU A 251 25.22 -18.27 -8.03
CA GLU A 251 25.15 -19.18 -9.19
C GLU A 251 25.50 -20.61 -8.81
N ASP A 252 26.61 -20.80 -8.11
CA ASP A 252 27.08 -22.12 -7.67
C ASP A 252 26.11 -22.76 -6.67
N ALA A 253 25.57 -21.95 -5.75
CA ALA A 253 24.62 -22.42 -4.75
C ALA A 253 23.29 -22.82 -5.40
N LEU A 254 22.82 -22.06 -6.40
CA LEU A 254 21.61 -22.39 -7.15
C LEU A 254 21.79 -23.67 -7.95
N HIS A 255 22.92 -23.86 -8.64
CA HIS A 255 23.19 -25.11 -9.34
C HIS A 255 23.20 -26.31 -8.38
N ALA A 256 23.88 -26.20 -7.25
CA ALA A 256 23.90 -27.26 -6.24
C ALA A 256 22.50 -27.58 -5.70
N PHE A 257 21.69 -26.57 -5.42
CA PHE A 257 20.29 -26.74 -4.96
C PHE A 257 19.43 -27.41 -6.04
N LEU A 258 19.51 -26.93 -7.27
CA LEU A 258 18.70 -27.47 -8.38
C LEU A 258 19.12 -28.90 -8.75
N ASP A 259 20.41 -29.21 -8.68
CA ASP A 259 20.90 -30.58 -8.84
C ASP A 259 20.37 -31.51 -7.75
N PHE A 260 20.31 -31.05 -6.48
CA PHE A 260 19.69 -31.78 -5.38
C PHE A 260 18.19 -31.96 -5.56
N ALA A 261 17.47 -30.88 -5.93
CA ALA A 261 16.02 -30.92 -6.15
C ALA A 261 15.64 -31.81 -7.35
N GLY A 262 16.46 -31.80 -8.40
CA GLY A 262 16.19 -32.52 -9.65
C GLY A 262 14.87 -32.07 -10.27
N ASP A 263 14.13 -33.02 -10.82
CA ASP A 263 12.80 -32.80 -11.42
C ASP A 263 11.63 -32.92 -10.41
N ARG A 264 11.92 -32.92 -9.11
CA ARG A 264 10.90 -33.06 -8.08
C ARG A 264 10.08 -31.81 -7.92
N PRO A 265 8.78 -31.92 -7.57
CA PRO A 265 8.03 -30.78 -7.07
C PRO A 265 8.73 -30.18 -5.86
N LEU A 266 8.75 -28.86 -5.79
CA LEU A 266 9.27 -28.13 -4.63
C LEU A 266 8.15 -27.92 -3.60
N ALA A 267 8.49 -27.70 -2.35
CA ALA A 267 7.53 -27.28 -1.33
C ALA A 267 8.18 -26.37 -0.31
N ALA A 268 7.44 -25.33 0.12
CA ALA A 268 7.88 -24.42 1.16
C ALA A 268 6.68 -23.94 2.00
N HIS A 269 6.93 -23.20 3.06
CA HIS A 269 5.89 -22.58 3.87
C HIS A 269 5.75 -21.11 3.55
N ASN A 270 4.65 -20.67 2.94
CA ASN A 270 4.51 -19.42 2.23
C ASN A 270 5.43 -19.38 0.99
N ALA A 271 5.28 -20.44 0.20
CA ALA A 271 6.21 -20.85 -0.85
C ALA A 271 6.53 -19.75 -1.88
N GLU A 272 5.60 -18.83 -2.16
CA GLU A 272 5.86 -17.75 -3.12
C GLU A 272 7.02 -16.85 -2.69
N PHE A 273 7.27 -16.70 -1.38
CA PHE A 273 8.43 -15.97 -0.90
C PHE A 273 9.73 -16.64 -1.37
N ASP A 274 9.92 -17.90 -1.05
CA ASP A 274 11.14 -18.67 -1.36
C ASP A 274 11.32 -18.84 -2.86
N ILE A 275 10.26 -19.25 -3.53
CA ILE A 275 10.23 -19.44 -5.00
C ILE A 275 10.56 -18.12 -5.72
N SER A 276 10.09 -16.98 -5.25
CA SER A 276 10.37 -15.70 -5.89
C SER A 276 11.85 -15.30 -5.81
N PHE A 277 12.52 -15.57 -4.69
CA PHE A 277 13.97 -15.36 -4.55
C PHE A 277 14.79 -16.31 -5.43
N ILE A 278 14.47 -17.62 -5.42
CA ILE A 278 15.12 -18.60 -6.29
C ILE A 278 14.92 -18.23 -7.76
N ARG A 279 13.68 -17.89 -8.16
CA ARG A 279 13.34 -17.48 -9.54
C ARG A 279 14.13 -16.23 -9.96
N ALA A 280 14.22 -15.22 -9.09
CA ALA A 280 15.00 -14.01 -9.37
C ALA A 280 16.50 -14.31 -9.49
N GLY A 281 17.02 -15.16 -8.62
CA GLY A 281 18.41 -15.63 -8.66
C GLY A 281 18.71 -16.40 -9.96
N CYS A 282 17.89 -17.38 -10.32
CA CYS A 282 18.00 -18.15 -11.55
C CYS A 282 17.94 -17.24 -12.79
N LYS A 283 17.02 -16.29 -12.82
CA LYS A 283 16.92 -15.30 -13.89
C LYS A 283 18.20 -14.47 -14.04
N LYS A 284 18.79 -14.05 -12.91
CA LYS A 284 20.05 -13.28 -12.89
C LYS A 284 21.21 -14.09 -13.43
N CYS A 285 21.27 -15.40 -13.14
CA CYS A 285 22.32 -16.32 -13.57
C CYS A 285 22.03 -16.99 -14.94
N GLY A 286 20.88 -16.72 -15.57
CA GLY A 286 20.50 -17.33 -16.85
C GLY A 286 20.13 -18.82 -16.74
N ILE A 287 19.73 -19.29 -15.55
CA ILE A 287 19.32 -20.67 -15.26
C ILE A 287 17.82 -20.79 -15.52
N PRO A 288 17.33 -21.75 -16.33
CA PRO A 288 15.91 -22.02 -16.49
C PRO A 288 15.31 -22.49 -15.14
N PHE A 289 14.14 -21.92 -14.76
CA PHE A 289 13.47 -22.30 -13.52
C PHE A 289 11.95 -22.10 -13.66
N ASP A 290 11.24 -23.21 -13.80
CA ASP A 290 9.77 -23.25 -13.87
C ASP A 290 9.25 -24.50 -13.15
N PRO A 291 9.38 -24.59 -11.82
CA PRO A 291 9.04 -25.76 -11.06
C PRO A 291 7.54 -25.86 -10.82
N THR A 292 7.07 -27.09 -10.60
CA THR A 292 5.85 -27.31 -9.82
C THR A 292 6.19 -27.14 -8.34
N TYR A 293 5.36 -26.41 -7.58
CA TYR A 293 5.60 -26.23 -6.15
C TYR A 293 4.31 -26.24 -5.33
N LEU A 294 4.45 -26.62 -4.08
CA LEU A 294 3.40 -26.75 -3.08
C LEU A 294 3.60 -25.70 -1.99
N ASP A 295 2.51 -25.08 -1.54
CA ASP A 295 2.52 -24.15 -0.42
C ASP A 295 1.90 -24.75 0.84
N SER A 296 2.72 -25.13 1.81
CA SER A 296 2.24 -25.74 3.06
C SER A 296 1.45 -24.76 3.94
N LEU A 297 1.59 -23.45 3.76
CA LEU A 297 0.74 -22.46 4.42
C LEU A 297 -0.72 -22.57 3.96
N ILE A 298 -0.93 -22.68 2.64
CA ILE A 298 -2.28 -22.80 2.07
C ILE A 298 -2.91 -24.14 2.49
N PHE A 299 -2.13 -25.25 2.46
CA PHE A 299 -2.62 -26.51 3.03
C PHE A 299 -3.06 -26.38 4.49
N ALA A 300 -2.27 -25.69 5.32
CA ALA A 300 -2.62 -25.49 6.72
C ALA A 300 -3.90 -24.67 6.88
N GLN A 301 -4.10 -23.63 6.06
CA GLN A 301 -5.31 -22.79 6.10
C GLN A 301 -6.59 -23.57 5.73
N ASP A 302 -6.49 -24.53 4.82
CA ASP A 302 -7.64 -25.33 4.37
C ASP A 302 -7.91 -26.57 5.21
N LEU A 303 -6.86 -27.16 5.74
CA LEU A 303 -6.97 -28.40 6.51
C LEU A 303 -7.17 -28.20 8.01
N LEU A 304 -6.75 -27.05 8.55
CA LEU A 304 -6.77 -26.70 9.98
C LEU A 304 -7.58 -25.41 10.24
N PRO A 305 -8.89 -25.41 9.90
CA PRO A 305 -9.73 -24.21 10.00
C PRO A 305 -9.90 -23.67 11.43
N GLU A 306 -9.57 -24.46 12.45
CA GLU A 306 -9.60 -24.08 13.86
C GLU A 306 -8.46 -23.15 14.26
N LEU A 307 -7.39 -23.06 13.47
CA LEU A 307 -6.28 -22.17 13.74
C LEU A 307 -6.59 -20.73 13.28
N SER A 308 -6.18 -19.77 14.09
CA SER A 308 -6.29 -18.33 13.75
C SER A 308 -4.98 -17.74 13.20
N LYS A 309 -3.88 -18.50 13.27
CA LYS A 309 -2.56 -18.12 12.78
C LYS A 309 -1.86 -19.36 12.22
N PHE A 310 -1.15 -19.18 11.12
CA PHE A 310 -0.56 -20.28 10.35
C PHE A 310 0.95 -20.10 10.15
N LYS A 311 1.65 -19.54 11.15
CA LYS A 311 3.12 -19.52 11.14
C LYS A 311 3.64 -20.95 11.30
N LEU A 312 4.83 -21.21 10.75
CA LEU A 312 5.46 -22.54 10.75
C LEU A 312 5.47 -23.19 12.13
N ASP A 313 5.89 -22.44 13.16
CA ASP A 313 5.95 -22.88 14.56
C ASP A 313 4.58 -23.27 15.11
N ILE A 314 3.56 -22.43 14.85
CA ILE A 314 2.20 -22.66 15.35
C ILE A 314 1.57 -23.88 14.71
N VAL A 315 1.77 -24.07 13.41
CA VAL A 315 1.23 -25.25 12.69
C VAL A 315 1.97 -26.51 13.12
N ALA A 316 3.30 -26.45 13.26
CA ALA A 316 4.11 -27.57 13.74
C ALA A 316 3.71 -28.02 15.15
N ASP A 317 3.51 -27.06 16.08
CA ASP A 317 3.06 -27.34 17.45
C ASP A 317 1.64 -27.96 17.44
N HIS A 318 0.73 -27.42 16.65
CA HIS A 318 -0.66 -27.96 16.53
C HIS A 318 -0.64 -29.40 16.04
N LEU A 319 0.19 -29.68 15.05
CA LEU A 319 0.36 -31.03 14.49
C LEU A 319 1.24 -31.95 15.37
N GLN A 320 1.72 -31.46 16.51
CA GLN A 320 2.59 -32.19 17.44
C GLN A 320 3.87 -32.72 16.77
N LEU A 321 4.48 -31.90 15.94
CA LEU A 321 5.77 -32.23 15.32
C LEU A 321 6.92 -32.07 16.33
N PRO A 322 8.05 -32.76 16.12
CA PRO A 322 9.24 -32.57 16.95
C PRO A 322 9.69 -31.10 16.96
N GLN A 323 10.18 -30.63 18.12
CA GLN A 323 10.73 -29.27 18.22
C GLN A 323 11.96 -29.11 17.32
N PHE A 324 12.09 -27.96 16.69
CA PHE A 324 13.20 -27.61 15.79
C PHE A 324 13.70 -26.19 16.11
N ASN A 325 14.90 -25.86 15.62
CA ASN A 325 15.47 -24.54 15.80
C ASN A 325 15.01 -23.64 14.66
N HIS A 326 14.28 -22.58 14.98
CA HIS A 326 13.80 -21.60 13.98
C HIS A 326 14.94 -20.76 13.42
N HIS A 327 14.71 -20.27 12.18
CA HIS A 327 15.58 -19.34 11.48
C HIS A 327 16.93 -19.94 11.06
N ARG A 328 16.89 -21.21 10.66
CA ARG A 328 17.93 -21.91 9.92
C ARG A 328 17.26 -22.68 8.80
N ALA A 329 17.60 -22.38 7.55
CA ALA A 329 16.90 -22.93 6.40
C ALA A 329 16.87 -24.48 6.39
N SER A 330 17.93 -25.13 6.83
CA SER A 330 17.94 -26.59 6.98
C SER A 330 16.96 -27.12 8.03
N ASP A 331 16.82 -26.38 9.14
CA ASP A 331 15.95 -26.77 10.24
C ASP A 331 14.49 -26.46 9.95
N ASP A 332 14.20 -25.41 9.17
CA ASP A 332 12.84 -25.00 8.77
C ASP A 332 12.29 -25.84 7.58
N ALA A 333 13.13 -26.41 6.73
CA ALA A 333 12.71 -27.34 5.68
C ALA A 333 12.16 -28.68 6.24
N VAL A 334 12.68 -29.15 7.38
CA VAL A 334 12.25 -30.41 8.02
C VAL A 334 10.76 -30.37 8.45
N PRO A 335 10.30 -29.37 9.24
CA PRO A 335 8.88 -29.27 9.59
C PRO A 335 7.97 -29.10 8.38
N VAL A 336 8.40 -28.43 7.30
CA VAL A 336 7.61 -28.36 6.06
C VAL A 336 7.35 -29.77 5.52
N ALA A 337 8.37 -30.61 5.42
CA ALA A 337 8.21 -32.00 4.98
C ALA A 337 7.32 -32.81 5.91
N GLN A 338 7.49 -32.68 7.22
CA GLN A 338 6.67 -33.37 8.22
C GLN A 338 5.19 -32.92 8.20
N MET A 339 4.94 -31.62 8.00
CA MET A 339 3.58 -31.11 7.83
C MET A 339 2.94 -31.67 6.57
N LEU A 340 3.63 -31.66 5.42
CA LEU A 340 3.09 -32.21 4.18
C LEU A 340 2.77 -33.71 4.34
N ALA A 341 3.61 -34.49 4.99
CA ALA A 341 3.30 -35.89 5.26
C ALA A 341 1.98 -36.07 6.02
N LYS A 342 1.71 -35.22 7.02
CA LYS A 342 0.43 -35.23 7.75
C LYS A 342 -0.75 -34.73 6.90
N PHE A 343 -0.54 -33.68 6.12
CA PHE A 343 -1.56 -33.15 5.23
C PHE A 343 -1.97 -34.14 4.16
N PHE A 344 -1.04 -34.89 3.62
CA PHE A 344 -1.36 -35.95 2.65
C PHE A 344 -2.22 -37.05 3.26
N VAL A 345 -1.97 -37.46 4.51
CA VAL A 345 -2.87 -38.39 5.20
C VAL A 345 -4.26 -37.80 5.37
N MET A 346 -4.39 -36.54 5.77
CA MET A 346 -5.70 -35.87 5.91
C MET A 346 -6.44 -35.75 4.57
N LEU A 347 -5.72 -35.55 3.47
CA LEU A 347 -6.28 -35.47 2.13
C LEU A 347 -6.74 -36.86 1.62
N GLU A 348 -5.95 -37.91 1.87
CA GLU A 348 -6.35 -39.30 1.55
C GLU A 348 -7.63 -39.70 2.27
N GLU A 349 -7.80 -39.33 3.53
CA GLU A 349 -9.06 -39.53 4.28
C GLU A 349 -10.27 -38.80 3.64
N ARG A 350 -10.03 -37.73 2.89
CA ARG A 350 -11.04 -37.00 2.12
C ARG A 350 -11.18 -37.48 0.67
N GLY A 351 -10.46 -38.53 0.28
CA GLY A 351 -10.51 -39.09 -1.06
C GLY A 351 -9.65 -38.38 -2.10
N VAL A 352 -8.79 -37.48 -1.69
CA VAL A 352 -7.81 -36.81 -2.55
C VAL A 352 -6.51 -37.62 -2.49
N THR A 353 -5.98 -38.02 -3.64
CA THR A 353 -4.83 -38.95 -3.73
C THR A 353 -3.72 -38.45 -4.68
N ARG A 354 -3.93 -37.33 -5.36
CA ARG A 354 -3.02 -36.79 -6.36
C ARG A 354 -2.85 -35.28 -6.21
N LEU A 355 -1.66 -34.80 -6.56
CA LEU A 355 -1.31 -33.38 -6.46
C LEU A 355 -2.23 -32.46 -7.27
N GLN A 356 -2.66 -32.88 -8.48
CA GLN A 356 -3.53 -32.08 -9.33
C GLN A 356 -5.03 -32.16 -8.93
N GLN A 357 -5.38 -32.85 -7.85
CA GLN A 357 -6.71 -32.86 -7.27
C GLN A 357 -6.87 -31.84 -6.13
N ILE A 358 -5.77 -31.27 -5.68
CA ILE A 358 -5.70 -30.26 -4.63
C ILE A 358 -5.90 -28.86 -5.24
#